data_03e97c31a11ffd44113f089f8882f22a
#
_entry.id   03e97c31a11ffd44113f089f8882f22a
#
_cell.length_a   1.000
_cell.length_b   1.000
_cell.length_c   1.000
_cell.angle_alpha   90.00
_cell.angle_beta   90.00
_cell.angle_gamma   90.00
#
_symmetry.space_group_name_H-M   'P 1'
#
loop_
_entity.id
_entity.type
_entity.pdbx_description
1 polymer ?
#
loop_
_entity_poly.entity_id
_entity_poly.type
_entity_poly.pdbx_seq_one_letter_code
_entity_poly.pdbx_strand_id
1 'polypeptide(L)'
;MTKNINKNICSSDGESWIYSKTVKDHFFFPRNILLDETGYKADGMGTVGSPECGDVMIAWIKVNKKTNRIKECKWRTFGCASAIASASMMSVMATEKGGMDLKAAQTLKPQQIVERLGGLPDRKFHCSVLGHEALREAVIDYLKHKK
;
A
#
# COMPACT_ATOMS: atom_id res chain seq x y z
N MET A 1 8.59 -1.48 23.32
CA MET A 1 8.27 -2.87 23.67
C MET A 1 7.23 -3.41 22.71
N THR A 2 7.42 -4.62 22.31
CA THR A 2 6.63 -5.21 21.22
C THR A 2 5.63 -6.25 21.70
N LYS A 3 5.36 -6.30 23.00
CA LYS A 3 4.52 -7.34 23.58
C LYS A 3 3.14 -7.49 22.94
N ASN A 4 2.54 -6.36 22.57
CA ASN A 4 1.19 -6.40 22.01
C ASN A 4 1.13 -6.70 20.52
N ILE A 5 2.27 -6.64 19.85
CA ILE A 5 2.33 -6.91 18.41
C ILE A 5 2.03 -8.38 18.10
N ASN A 6 2.24 -9.24 19.08
CA ASN A 6 2.01 -10.68 18.89
C ASN A 6 0.57 -11.10 19.10
N LYS A 7 -0.29 -10.20 19.51
CA LYS A 7 -1.70 -10.53 19.68
C LYS A 7 -2.41 -10.55 18.34
N ASN A 8 -3.41 -11.39 18.24
CA ASN A 8 -4.26 -11.41 17.08
C ASN A 8 -5.05 -10.11 16.98
N ILE A 9 -5.32 -9.71 15.77
CA ILE A 9 -6.15 -8.55 15.48
C ILE A 9 -7.57 -9.07 15.28
N CYS A 10 -8.51 -8.55 16.08
CA CYS A 10 -9.91 -9.00 15.98
C CYS A 10 -10.61 -8.27 14.84
N SER A 11 -11.47 -9.00 14.16
CA SER A 11 -12.34 -8.42 13.15
C SER A 11 -13.53 -7.74 13.83
N SER A 12 -14.27 -6.95 13.07
CA SER A 12 -15.43 -6.23 13.58
C SER A 12 -16.57 -7.15 14.01
N ASP A 13 -16.60 -8.38 13.52
CA ASP A 13 -17.60 -9.38 13.89
C ASP A 13 -17.14 -10.27 15.04
N GLY A 14 -16.02 -9.94 15.66
CA GLY A 14 -15.51 -10.68 16.80
C GLY A 14 -14.60 -11.84 16.47
N GLU A 15 -14.39 -12.14 15.19
CA GLU A 15 -13.46 -13.19 14.82
C GLU A 15 -12.01 -12.75 15.09
N SER A 16 -11.23 -13.67 15.63
CA SER A 16 -9.81 -13.43 15.85
C SER A 16 -9.05 -13.92 14.62
N TRP A 17 -8.24 -13.02 14.04
CA TRP A 17 -7.46 -13.32 12.85
C TRP A 17 -6.00 -13.39 13.20
N ILE A 18 -5.33 -14.42 12.69
CA ILE A 18 -3.91 -14.60 12.92
C ILE A 18 -3.15 -13.97 11.78
N TYR A 19 -2.41 -12.93 12.09
CA TYR A 19 -1.58 -12.23 11.12
C TYR A 19 -0.11 -12.55 11.36
N SER A 20 0.68 -12.52 10.29
CA SER A 20 2.13 -12.69 10.39
C SER A 20 2.75 -11.55 11.21
N LYS A 21 3.95 -11.77 11.69
CA LYS A 21 4.71 -10.76 12.41
C LYS A 21 4.93 -9.52 11.54
N THR A 22 5.18 -9.72 10.25
CA THR A 22 5.40 -8.64 9.30
C THR A 22 4.12 -7.81 9.09
N VAL A 23 2.97 -8.46 8.99
CA VAL A 23 1.69 -7.76 8.88
C VAL A 23 1.46 -6.88 10.11
N LYS A 24 1.67 -7.44 11.29
CA LYS A 24 1.49 -6.68 12.54
C LYS A 24 2.44 -5.49 12.61
N ASP A 25 3.69 -5.66 12.20
CA ASP A 25 4.68 -4.59 12.16
C ASP A 25 4.21 -3.45 11.25
N HIS A 26 3.79 -3.77 10.04
CA HIS A 26 3.34 -2.75 9.10
C HIS A 26 2.02 -2.09 9.51
N PHE A 27 1.16 -2.82 10.22
CA PHE A 27 -0.06 -2.23 10.72
C PHE A 27 0.19 -1.26 11.88
N PHE A 28 1.01 -1.65 12.84
CA PHE A 28 1.27 -0.82 14.00
C PHE A 28 2.27 0.30 13.72
N PHE A 29 3.17 0.10 12.78
CA PHE A 29 4.19 1.08 12.42
C PHE A 29 4.21 1.28 10.90
N PRO A 30 3.12 1.84 10.33
CA PRO A 30 3.03 1.97 8.87
C PRO A 30 4.09 2.92 8.32
N ARG A 31 4.66 2.52 7.18
CA ARG A 31 5.69 3.30 6.49
C ARG A 31 5.04 4.16 5.41
N ASN A 32 5.52 5.38 5.28
CA ASN A 32 5.17 6.27 4.18
C ASN A 32 3.71 6.73 4.15
N ILE A 33 3.01 6.66 5.27
CA ILE A 33 1.63 7.12 5.32
C ILE A 33 1.60 8.66 5.22
N LEU A 34 0.64 9.18 4.46
CA LEU A 34 0.46 10.62 4.28
C LEU A 34 -0.90 11.01 4.88
N LEU A 35 -0.87 11.58 6.07
CA LEU A 35 -2.10 11.94 6.77
C LEU A 35 -2.59 13.34 6.40
N ASP A 36 -1.68 14.21 6.00
CA ASP A 36 -2.02 15.56 5.59
C ASP A 36 -1.34 15.85 4.25
N GLU A 37 -2.15 15.97 3.21
CA GLU A 37 -1.66 16.20 1.85
C GLU A 37 -1.40 17.67 1.53
N THR A 38 -1.70 18.57 2.47
CA THR A 38 -1.48 20.01 2.26
C THR A 38 -0.02 20.29 1.95
N GLY A 39 0.23 20.91 0.80
CA GLY A 39 1.58 21.24 0.39
C GLY A 39 2.38 20.09 -0.21
N TYR A 40 1.85 18.87 -0.19
CA TYR A 40 2.54 17.74 -0.82
C TYR A 40 2.32 17.76 -2.32
N LYS A 41 3.42 17.81 -3.08
CA LYS A 41 3.34 17.89 -4.54
C LYS A 41 3.72 16.58 -5.17
N ALA A 42 2.72 15.75 -5.41
CA ALA A 42 2.91 14.47 -6.08
C ALA A 42 3.04 14.66 -7.58
N ASP A 43 3.78 13.79 -8.22
CA ASP A 43 3.84 13.72 -9.68
C ASP A 43 2.67 12.90 -10.24
N GLY A 44 2.15 11.96 -9.47
CA GLY A 44 0.99 11.17 -9.84
C GLY A 44 0.20 10.77 -8.62
N MET A 45 -1.10 10.60 -8.78
CA MET A 45 -2.00 10.21 -7.70
C MET A 45 -3.02 9.21 -8.23
N GLY A 46 -3.27 8.16 -7.45
CA GLY A 46 -4.27 7.16 -7.77
C GLY A 46 -5.21 6.95 -6.61
N THR A 47 -6.50 6.83 -6.90
CA THR A 47 -7.53 6.55 -5.91
C THR A 47 -8.34 5.35 -6.37
N VAL A 48 -8.45 4.36 -5.51
CA VAL A 48 -9.26 3.17 -5.77
C VAL A 48 -10.10 2.88 -4.54
N GLY A 49 -11.19 2.18 -4.74
CA GLY A 49 -12.08 1.81 -3.66
C GLY A 49 -12.75 0.49 -3.92
N SER A 50 -13.17 -0.14 -2.83
CA SER A 50 -13.96 -1.37 -2.89
C SER A 50 -15.29 -1.10 -2.22
N PRO A 51 -16.38 -0.97 -3.01
CA PRO A 51 -17.71 -0.75 -2.41
C PRO A 51 -18.15 -1.88 -1.50
N GLU A 52 -17.68 -3.10 -1.76
CA GLU A 52 -18.08 -4.28 -1.00
C GLU A 52 -17.60 -4.24 0.44
N CYS A 53 -16.42 -3.71 0.69
CA CYS A 53 -15.89 -3.63 2.04
C CYS A 53 -15.71 -2.20 2.54
N GLY A 54 -16.09 -1.21 1.73
CA GLY A 54 -16.00 0.19 2.11
C GLY A 54 -14.59 0.74 2.18
N ASP A 55 -13.62 -0.01 1.70
CA ASP A 55 -12.22 0.42 1.74
C ASP A 55 -11.92 1.41 0.62
N VAL A 56 -11.15 2.42 0.93
CA VAL A 56 -10.64 3.38 -0.06
C VAL A 56 -9.13 3.47 0.11
N MET A 57 -8.41 3.50 -1.00
CA MET A 57 -6.95 3.60 -1.00
C MET A 57 -6.52 4.73 -1.92
N ILE A 58 -5.67 5.61 -1.41
CA ILE A 58 -5.07 6.69 -2.20
C ILE A 58 -3.56 6.51 -2.18
N ALA A 59 -2.93 6.62 -3.34
CA ALA A 59 -1.49 6.58 -3.45
C ALA A 59 -0.99 7.83 -4.17
N TRP A 60 0.10 8.39 -3.69
CA TRP A 60 0.79 9.52 -4.31
C TRP A 60 2.21 9.09 -4.60
N ILE A 61 2.70 9.41 -5.78
CA ILE A 61 4.08 9.09 -6.14
C ILE A 61 4.82 10.33 -6.60
N LYS A 62 6.14 10.33 -6.32
CA LYS A 62 7.08 11.25 -6.97
C LYS A 62 8.04 10.40 -7.78
N VAL A 63 8.36 10.84 -8.98
CA VAL A 63 9.14 10.08 -9.95
C VAL A 63 10.47 10.78 -10.21
N ASN A 64 11.53 9.98 -10.24
CA ASN A 64 12.82 10.45 -10.72
C ASN A 64 12.76 10.47 -12.25
N LYS A 65 12.67 11.67 -12.83
CA LYS A 65 12.46 11.83 -14.26
C LYS A 65 13.63 11.37 -15.11
N LYS A 66 14.83 11.29 -14.51
CA LYS A 66 16.02 10.82 -15.23
C LYS A 66 16.04 9.31 -15.38
N THR A 67 15.54 8.59 -14.37
CA THR A 67 15.60 7.12 -14.33
C THR A 67 14.27 6.45 -14.57
N ASN A 68 13.16 7.19 -14.56
CA ASN A 68 11.79 6.66 -14.60
C ASN A 68 11.52 5.68 -13.47
N ARG A 69 12.06 5.97 -12.30
CA ARG A 69 11.84 5.17 -11.10
C ARG A 69 11.10 5.97 -10.07
N ILE A 70 10.32 5.26 -9.23
CA ILE A 70 9.55 5.90 -8.17
C ILE A 70 10.53 6.37 -7.09
N LYS A 71 10.50 7.64 -6.79
CA LYS A 71 11.34 8.29 -5.79
C LYS A 71 10.68 8.30 -4.42
N GLU A 72 9.39 8.57 -4.37
CA GLU A 72 8.57 8.53 -3.16
C GLU A 72 7.24 7.88 -3.48
N CYS A 73 6.71 7.15 -2.51
CA CYS A 73 5.38 6.59 -2.59
C CYS A 73 4.70 6.78 -1.25
N LYS A 74 3.70 7.64 -1.20
CA LYS A 74 2.91 7.89 0.00
C LYS A 74 1.52 7.32 -0.21
N TRP A 75 0.83 7.05 0.87
CA TRP A 75 -0.50 6.46 0.77
C TRP A 75 -1.34 6.84 1.98
N ARG A 76 -2.64 6.71 1.80
CA ARG A 76 -3.61 6.82 2.88
C ARG A 76 -4.78 5.89 2.55
N THR A 77 -5.34 5.27 3.55
CA THR A 77 -6.48 4.38 3.36
C THR A 77 -7.49 4.54 4.48
N PHE A 78 -8.74 4.30 4.14
CA PHE A 78 -9.81 4.08 5.10
C PHE A 78 -10.20 2.62 4.96
N GLY A 79 -9.55 1.76 5.74
CA GLY A 79 -9.75 0.33 5.60
C GLY A 79 -9.26 -0.44 6.82
N CYS A 80 -9.24 -1.74 6.67
CA CYS A 80 -8.89 -2.65 7.76
C CYS A 80 -7.38 -2.75 7.94
N ALA A 81 -6.98 -3.53 8.96
CA ALA A 81 -5.57 -3.76 9.26
C ALA A 81 -4.80 -4.32 8.06
N SER A 82 -5.44 -5.23 7.30
CA SER A 82 -4.82 -5.81 6.11
C SER A 82 -4.59 -4.77 5.02
N ALA A 83 -5.52 -3.83 4.85
CA ALA A 83 -5.37 -2.75 3.88
C ALA A 83 -4.22 -1.83 4.25
N ILE A 84 -4.10 -1.49 5.54
CA ILE A 84 -3.02 -0.65 6.05
C ILE A 84 -1.67 -1.35 5.86
N ALA A 85 -1.58 -2.62 6.25
CA ALA A 85 -0.34 -3.38 6.12
C ALA A 85 0.06 -3.55 4.66
N SER A 86 -0.90 -3.83 3.78
CA SER A 86 -0.64 -4.00 2.36
C SER A 86 -0.16 -2.72 1.71
N ALA A 87 -0.77 -1.59 2.04
CA ALA A 87 -0.35 -0.30 1.51
C ALA A 87 1.05 0.08 2.01
N SER A 88 1.31 -0.16 3.29
CA SER A 88 2.62 0.10 3.87
C SER A 88 3.71 -0.72 3.16
N MET A 89 3.47 -2.03 2.99
CA MET A 89 4.42 -2.90 2.28
C MET A 89 4.58 -2.48 0.82
N MET A 90 3.49 -2.17 0.14
CA MET A 90 3.54 -1.70 -1.24
C MET A 90 4.43 -0.47 -1.36
N SER A 91 4.31 0.48 -0.45
CA SER A 91 5.11 1.70 -0.49
C SER A 91 6.60 1.43 -0.28
N VAL A 92 6.93 0.46 0.57
CA VAL A 92 8.33 0.03 0.77
C VAL A 92 8.85 -0.59 -0.51
N MET A 93 8.10 -1.53 -1.10
CA MET A 93 8.50 -2.19 -2.34
C MET A 93 8.69 -1.20 -3.48
N ALA A 94 7.84 -0.17 -3.55
CA ALA A 94 7.91 0.81 -4.61
C ALA A 94 9.15 1.70 -4.52
N THR A 95 9.70 1.88 -3.34
CA THR A 95 10.79 2.83 -3.11
C THR A 95 12.12 2.20 -2.71
N GLU A 96 12.13 0.92 -2.36
CA GLU A 96 13.39 0.25 -1.97
C GLU A 96 14.32 0.09 -3.18
N LYS A 97 15.60 -0.09 -2.93
CA LYS A 97 16.60 -0.39 -3.96
C LYS A 97 16.62 0.62 -5.12
N GLY A 98 16.52 1.89 -4.79
CA GLY A 98 16.54 2.95 -5.80
C GLY A 98 15.22 3.23 -6.48
N GLY A 99 14.18 2.58 -6.02
CA GLY A 99 12.84 2.79 -6.55
C GLY A 99 12.45 1.80 -7.63
N MET A 100 11.17 1.52 -7.70
CA MET A 100 10.62 0.60 -8.69
C MET A 100 10.51 1.31 -10.04
N ASP A 101 10.88 0.63 -11.11
CA ASP A 101 10.67 1.11 -12.46
C ASP A 101 9.16 1.28 -12.71
N LEU A 102 8.77 2.27 -13.50
CA LEU A 102 7.36 2.55 -13.75
C LEU A 102 6.62 1.38 -14.39
N LYS A 103 7.27 0.64 -15.27
CA LYS A 103 6.66 -0.56 -15.85
C LYS A 103 6.44 -1.64 -14.79
N ALA A 104 7.42 -1.84 -13.93
CA ALA A 104 7.30 -2.81 -12.84
C ALA A 104 6.16 -2.42 -11.90
N ALA A 105 6.01 -1.12 -11.63
CA ALA A 105 4.93 -0.65 -10.77
C ALA A 105 3.55 -0.92 -11.39
N GLN A 106 3.43 -0.78 -12.70
CA GLN A 106 2.16 -1.06 -13.38
C GLN A 106 1.81 -2.55 -13.40
N THR A 107 2.82 -3.41 -13.30
CA THR A 107 2.62 -4.87 -13.36
C THR A 107 2.79 -5.54 -12.00
N LEU A 108 2.95 -4.78 -10.94
CA LEU A 108 3.03 -5.33 -9.58
C LEU A 108 1.76 -6.11 -9.28
N LYS A 109 1.93 -7.33 -8.81
CA LYS A 109 0.81 -8.22 -8.49
C LYS A 109 0.53 -8.23 -7.01
N PRO A 110 -0.73 -8.35 -6.60
CA PRO A 110 -1.07 -8.40 -5.16
C PRO A 110 -0.40 -9.57 -4.46
N GLN A 111 -0.17 -10.69 -5.15
CA GLN A 111 0.53 -11.83 -4.58
C GLN A 111 1.93 -11.47 -4.09
N GLN A 112 2.61 -10.59 -4.79
CA GLN A 112 3.96 -10.16 -4.39
C GLN A 112 3.93 -9.40 -3.07
N ILE A 113 2.90 -8.58 -2.86
CA ILE A 113 2.71 -7.86 -1.60
C ILE A 113 2.41 -8.85 -0.48
N VAL A 114 1.51 -9.79 -0.74
CA VAL A 114 1.13 -10.79 0.26
C VAL A 114 2.33 -11.65 0.66
N GLU A 115 3.15 -12.06 -0.29
CA GLU A 115 4.34 -12.85 0.00
C GLU A 115 5.33 -12.08 0.90
N ARG A 116 5.54 -10.80 0.62
CA ARG A 116 6.43 -9.96 1.41
C ARG A 116 5.89 -9.76 2.83
N LEU A 117 4.58 -9.83 2.99
CA LEU A 117 3.93 -9.73 4.31
C LEU A 117 3.97 -11.04 5.08
N GLY A 118 4.38 -12.14 4.45
CA GLY A 118 4.34 -13.45 5.08
C GLY A 118 2.97 -14.10 5.04
N GLY A 119 2.09 -13.63 4.15
CA GLY A 119 0.75 -14.15 3.96
C GLY A 119 -0.32 -13.29 4.61
N LEU A 120 -1.55 -13.46 4.15
CA LEU A 120 -2.74 -12.83 4.72
C LEU A 120 -3.84 -13.87 4.82
N PRO A 121 -4.78 -13.73 5.76
CA PRO A 121 -5.96 -14.59 5.76
C PRO A 121 -6.69 -14.50 4.42
N ASP A 122 -7.23 -15.63 3.95
CA ASP A 122 -7.88 -15.68 2.64
C ASP A 122 -8.97 -14.62 2.48
N ARG A 123 -9.72 -14.36 3.53
CA ARG A 123 -10.81 -13.39 3.51
C ARG A 123 -10.31 -11.95 3.37
N LYS A 124 -9.00 -11.72 3.57
CA LYS A 124 -8.40 -10.39 3.49
C LYS A 124 -7.48 -10.20 2.29
N PHE A 125 -7.38 -11.23 1.45
CA PHE A 125 -6.53 -11.12 0.27
C PHE A 125 -6.92 -9.95 -0.62
N HIS A 126 -8.21 -9.68 -0.77
CA HIS A 126 -8.69 -8.57 -1.60
C HIS A 126 -8.19 -7.21 -1.16
N CYS A 127 -7.84 -7.05 0.11
CA CYS A 127 -7.30 -5.78 0.62
C CYS A 127 -5.93 -5.48 0.01
N SER A 128 -5.16 -6.51 -0.38
CA SER A 128 -3.87 -6.31 -1.03
C SER A 128 -4.01 -5.84 -2.47
N VAL A 129 -5.15 -6.12 -3.08
CA VAL A 129 -5.45 -5.69 -4.45
C VAL A 129 -5.54 -4.18 -4.54
N LEU A 130 -6.10 -3.52 -3.52
CA LEU A 130 -6.22 -2.07 -3.52
C LEU A 130 -4.87 -1.38 -3.58
N GLY A 131 -3.88 -1.91 -2.87
CA GLY A 131 -2.54 -1.31 -2.85
C GLY A 131 -1.91 -1.26 -4.24
N HIS A 132 -1.87 -2.39 -4.94
CA HIS A 132 -1.26 -2.42 -6.26
C HIS A 132 -2.07 -1.63 -7.29
N GLU A 133 -3.39 -1.63 -7.16
CA GLU A 133 -4.24 -0.85 -8.07
C GLU A 133 -4.04 0.65 -7.87
N ALA A 134 -3.96 1.11 -6.63
CA ALA A 134 -3.72 2.53 -6.35
C ALA A 134 -2.36 2.96 -6.91
N LEU A 135 -1.34 2.14 -6.75
CA LEU A 135 -0.02 2.42 -7.31
C LEU A 135 -0.08 2.49 -8.83
N ARG A 136 -0.76 1.52 -9.45
CA ARG A 136 -0.90 1.50 -10.92
C ARG A 136 -1.61 2.76 -11.41
N GLU A 137 -2.70 3.15 -10.74
CA GLU A 137 -3.44 4.36 -11.11
C GLU A 137 -2.59 5.62 -10.94
N ALA A 138 -1.76 5.67 -9.91
CA ALA A 138 -0.85 6.80 -9.71
C ALA A 138 0.17 6.90 -10.85
N VAL A 139 0.71 5.76 -11.30
CA VAL A 139 1.64 5.72 -12.44
C VAL A 139 0.93 6.16 -13.72
N ILE A 140 -0.28 5.67 -13.96
CA ILE A 140 -1.06 6.05 -15.13
C ILE A 140 -1.33 7.54 -15.13
N ASP A 141 -1.70 8.10 -13.99
CA ASP A 141 -1.92 9.54 -13.84
C ASP A 141 -0.67 10.33 -14.18
N TYR A 142 0.49 9.90 -13.66
CA TYR A 142 1.76 10.53 -13.98
C TYR A 142 2.04 10.52 -15.48
N LEU A 143 1.83 9.36 -16.12
CA LEU A 143 2.11 9.22 -17.55
C LEU A 143 1.19 10.07 -18.42
N LYS A 144 -0.06 10.28 -17.99
CA LYS A 144 -0.99 11.14 -18.71
C LYS A 144 -0.59 12.60 -18.68
N HIS A 145 0.03 13.05 -17.59
CA HIS A 145 0.39 14.44 -17.39
C HIS A 145 1.87 14.72 -17.65
N LYS A 146 2.61 13.70 -18.01
CA LYS A 146 4.03 13.82 -18.34
C LYS A 146 4.18 14.58 -19.66
N LYS A 147 5.05 15.56 -19.65
CA LYS A 147 5.39 16.32 -20.86
C LYS A 147 6.75 15.91 -21.37
#